data_03e083afced25277c212bad7ac5cea1d
#
_entry.id   03e083afced25277c212bad7ac5cea1d
#
_cell.length_a   1.000
_cell.length_b   1.000
_cell.length_c   1.000
_cell.angle_alpha   90.00
_cell.angle_beta   90.00
_cell.angle_gamma   90.00
#
_symmetry.space_group_name_H-M   'P 1'
#
loop_
_entity.id
_entity.type
_entity.pdbx_description
1 polymer ?
#
loop_
_entity_poly.entity_id
_entity_poly.type
_entity_poly.pdbx_seq_one_letter_code
_entity_poly.pdbx_strand_id
1 'polypeptide(L)'
;MLAETASSFTAGTSDNEIAHKHIAIIGAGCASLSLAARVSELPSTNLHIIEPPYPVQADHVWGFWAMEWLDRVRPLVRKSWHKWAVITEHANTVMQSADHPYQAISRHQWLAKCREQAVQNGVTFHDSLDAAHLDRDAEIFDSRPPKVADGVMLQHFVGFEVRAAAGSFDDSTAILMDFRCDQSRGMHFIYCLPFSDRDALIESTMFSPQQAPPQFYEKAISDWLGKIANVTDFDITRRETGSIPLGFFARHDSELRGIGGNAGAIRPSSGYAFAFIQKQIDRALIGVKAGKPLHFTTPHRKIDLWMDRIFLSVIRHQPQIAPKIFGAMASRLSGDEFAMFLSGEATMGLRLKVILAMPIWPFLRALFRPESDAP
;
A
#
# COMPACT_ATOMS: atom_id res chain seq x y z
N MET A 1 -5.23 -25.29 83.65
CA MET A 1 -5.81 -25.77 82.37
C MET A 1 -5.87 -24.58 81.43
N LEU A 2 -4.84 -24.50 80.59
CA LEU A 2 -4.68 -23.43 79.61
C LEU A 2 -5.25 -23.95 78.27
N ALA A 3 -6.22 -23.21 77.69
CA ALA A 3 -6.77 -23.52 76.34
C ALA A 3 -6.06 -22.58 75.37
N GLU A 4 -5.30 -23.16 74.46
CA GLU A 4 -4.70 -22.50 73.31
C GLU A 4 -5.73 -22.30 72.23
N THR A 5 -5.93 -21.03 71.82
CA THR A 5 -6.73 -20.67 70.65
C THR A 5 -5.76 -20.58 69.45
N ALA A 6 -5.87 -21.57 68.55
CA ALA A 6 -5.18 -21.52 67.27
C ALA A 6 -5.86 -20.52 66.31
N SER A 7 -5.15 -19.46 65.97
CA SER A 7 -5.59 -18.50 64.92
C SER A 7 -5.18 -19.08 63.54
N SER A 8 -6.18 -19.43 62.73
CA SER A 8 -5.99 -19.83 61.33
C SER A 8 -5.72 -18.59 60.46
N PHE A 9 -4.48 -18.41 60.04
CA PHE A 9 -4.10 -17.49 58.96
C PHE A 9 -4.57 -18.07 57.62
N THR A 10 -5.65 -17.50 57.07
CA THR A 10 -5.96 -17.70 55.67
C THR A 10 -5.04 -16.84 54.81
N ALA A 11 -4.11 -17.47 54.15
CA ALA A 11 -3.33 -16.81 53.09
C ALA A 11 -4.28 -16.41 51.95
N GLY A 12 -4.55 -15.13 51.86
CA GLY A 12 -5.21 -14.58 50.68
C GLY A 12 -4.26 -14.71 49.50
N THR A 13 -4.58 -15.56 48.55
CA THR A 13 -3.99 -15.54 47.22
C THR A 13 -4.46 -14.24 46.57
N SER A 14 -3.60 -13.24 46.54
CA SER A 14 -3.77 -12.09 45.68
C SER A 14 -3.56 -12.60 44.25
N ASP A 15 -4.64 -12.90 43.55
CA ASP A 15 -4.61 -12.99 42.10
C ASP A 15 -4.10 -11.63 41.60
N ASN A 16 -2.87 -11.63 41.14
CA ASN A 16 -2.28 -10.49 40.46
C ASN A 16 -3.01 -10.41 39.10
N GLU A 17 -4.17 -9.77 39.06
CA GLU A 17 -4.84 -9.44 37.79
C GLU A 17 -3.83 -8.61 36.99
N ILE A 18 -3.28 -9.23 35.96
CA ILE A 18 -2.44 -8.53 34.98
C ILE A 18 -3.35 -7.46 34.36
N ALA A 19 -3.14 -6.19 34.72
CA ALA A 19 -3.90 -5.09 34.16
C ALA A 19 -3.80 -5.11 32.64
N HIS A 20 -4.90 -5.37 31.98
CA HIS A 20 -4.96 -5.37 30.51
C HIS A 20 -4.94 -3.94 30.00
N LYS A 21 -4.05 -3.69 29.03
CA LYS A 21 -3.98 -2.42 28.32
C LYS A 21 -5.11 -2.36 27.28
N HIS A 22 -5.95 -1.31 27.33
CA HIS A 22 -6.98 -1.08 26.33
C HIS A 22 -6.43 -0.23 25.18
N ILE A 23 -6.60 -0.71 23.95
CA ILE A 23 -6.23 -0.01 22.72
C ILE A 23 -7.45 0.04 21.80
N ALA A 24 -7.79 1.22 21.30
CA ALA A 24 -8.81 1.39 20.28
C ALA A 24 -8.20 1.92 18.97
N ILE A 25 -8.70 1.45 17.83
CA ILE A 25 -8.29 1.94 16.52
C ILE A 25 -9.54 2.39 15.75
N ILE A 26 -9.56 3.67 15.37
CA ILE A 26 -10.63 4.22 14.55
C ILE A 26 -10.41 3.86 13.09
N GLY A 27 -11.39 3.19 12.48
CA GLY A 27 -11.37 2.69 11.11
C GLY A 27 -10.98 1.20 11.02
N ALA A 28 -11.68 0.45 10.17
CA ALA A 28 -11.47 -0.98 9.91
C ALA A 28 -10.81 -1.23 8.54
N GLY A 29 -9.82 -0.41 8.18
CA GLY A 29 -9.07 -0.54 6.94
C GLY A 29 -7.89 -1.51 7.03
N CYS A 30 -7.03 -1.47 6.00
CA CYS A 30 -5.86 -2.36 5.90
C CYS A 30 -4.97 -2.30 7.15
N ALA A 31 -4.65 -1.10 7.65
CA ALA A 31 -3.72 -0.94 8.76
C ALA A 31 -4.26 -1.50 10.08
N SER A 32 -5.49 -1.14 10.44
CA SER A 32 -6.14 -1.58 11.67
C SER A 32 -6.38 -3.09 11.68
N LEU A 33 -6.93 -3.66 10.59
CA LEU A 33 -7.19 -5.09 10.50
C LEU A 33 -5.91 -5.92 10.45
N SER A 34 -4.85 -5.43 9.76
CA SER A 34 -3.56 -6.13 9.76
C SER A 34 -2.90 -6.15 11.15
N LEU A 35 -3.04 -5.10 11.95
CA LEU A 35 -2.59 -5.11 13.35
C LEU A 35 -3.49 -6.02 14.20
N ALA A 36 -4.81 -5.90 14.05
CA ALA A 36 -5.79 -6.68 14.80
C ALA A 36 -5.60 -8.20 14.62
N ALA A 37 -5.27 -8.65 13.41
CA ALA A 37 -4.94 -10.04 13.13
C ALA A 37 -3.68 -10.53 13.89
N ARG A 38 -2.87 -9.61 14.40
CA ARG A 38 -1.62 -9.84 15.12
C ARG A 38 -1.69 -9.42 16.60
N VAL A 39 -2.89 -9.21 17.15
CA VAL A 39 -3.06 -8.75 18.54
C VAL A 39 -2.40 -9.68 19.56
N SER A 40 -2.30 -10.98 19.28
CA SER A 40 -1.59 -11.93 20.11
C SER A 40 -0.08 -11.65 20.28
N GLU A 41 0.50 -10.77 19.43
CA GLU A 41 1.88 -10.29 19.58
C GLU A 41 1.98 -9.06 20.51
N LEU A 42 0.84 -8.52 20.98
CA LEU A 42 0.78 -7.43 21.96
C LEU A 42 0.48 -8.01 23.35
N PRO A 43 1.40 -7.86 24.33
CA PRO A 43 1.20 -8.44 25.65
C PRO A 43 0.01 -7.80 26.36
N SER A 44 -0.84 -8.63 26.98
CA SER A 44 -1.97 -8.23 27.86
C SER A 44 -2.80 -7.06 27.27
N THR A 45 -3.18 -7.16 25.99
CA THR A 45 -3.88 -6.08 25.29
C THR A 45 -5.29 -6.50 24.88
N ASN A 46 -6.27 -5.70 25.27
CA ASN A 46 -7.63 -5.70 24.76
C ASN A 46 -7.72 -4.70 23.60
N LEU A 47 -7.89 -5.21 22.38
CA LEU A 47 -7.95 -4.38 21.19
C LEU A 47 -9.38 -4.21 20.69
N HIS A 48 -9.77 -2.97 20.47
CA HIS A 48 -11.08 -2.54 19.98
C HIS A 48 -10.93 -1.88 18.61
N ILE A 49 -11.71 -2.30 17.64
CA ILE A 49 -11.79 -1.67 16.32
C ILE A 49 -13.10 -0.89 16.23
N ILE A 50 -13.00 0.40 15.94
CA ILE A 50 -14.15 1.28 15.76
C ILE A 50 -14.43 1.37 14.26
N GLU A 51 -15.51 0.76 13.84
CA GLU A 51 -15.93 0.64 12.45
C GLU A 51 -17.35 1.19 12.27
N PRO A 52 -17.51 2.51 12.03
CA PRO A 52 -18.82 3.04 11.66
C PRO A 52 -19.37 2.32 10.42
N PRO A 53 -20.69 2.15 10.30
CA PRO A 53 -21.27 1.51 9.14
C PRO A 53 -20.94 2.29 7.86
N TYR A 54 -20.29 1.63 6.92
CA TYR A 54 -19.96 2.18 5.60
C TYR A 54 -20.53 1.30 4.49
N PRO A 55 -20.82 1.87 3.31
CA PRO A 55 -21.14 1.09 2.12
C PRO A 55 -20.01 0.10 1.81
N VAL A 56 -20.39 -1.09 1.34
CA VAL A 56 -19.41 -2.08 0.89
C VAL A 56 -18.56 -1.48 -0.23
N GLN A 57 -17.26 -1.43 -0.01
CA GLN A 57 -16.32 -0.92 -1.00
C GLN A 57 -16.02 -2.00 -2.05
N ALA A 58 -15.85 -1.60 -3.30
CA ALA A 58 -15.41 -2.49 -4.36
C ALA A 58 -14.06 -3.17 -4.03
N ASP A 59 -13.86 -4.37 -4.54
CA ASP A 59 -12.58 -5.06 -4.42
C ASP A 59 -11.55 -4.42 -5.35
N HIS A 60 -10.29 -4.46 -4.92
CA HIS A 60 -9.14 -4.00 -5.68
C HIS A 60 -8.04 -5.07 -5.65
N VAL A 61 -7.26 -5.11 -6.70
CA VAL A 61 -6.03 -5.90 -6.71
C VAL A 61 -4.89 -5.04 -6.16
N TRP A 62 -4.17 -5.57 -5.16
CA TRP A 62 -2.96 -4.94 -4.65
C TRP A 62 -1.73 -5.66 -5.18
N GLY A 63 -0.88 -4.91 -5.88
CA GLY A 63 0.38 -5.39 -6.41
C GLY A 63 1.58 -4.92 -5.55
N PHE A 64 2.56 -5.80 -5.35
CA PHE A 64 3.77 -5.52 -4.57
C PHE A 64 4.88 -6.53 -4.91
N TRP A 65 6.13 -6.19 -4.61
CA TRP A 65 7.24 -7.15 -4.65
C TRP A 65 7.32 -7.95 -3.36
N ALA A 66 7.59 -9.26 -3.48
CA ALA A 66 7.80 -10.14 -2.34
C ALA A 66 9.00 -9.66 -1.51
N MET A 67 8.78 -9.50 -0.21
CA MET A 67 9.76 -9.11 0.80
C MET A 67 9.53 -9.93 2.07
N GLU A 68 10.56 -10.13 2.90
CA GLU A 68 10.48 -10.97 4.11
C GLU A 68 9.31 -10.62 5.04
N TRP A 69 9.05 -9.31 5.25
CA TRP A 69 7.94 -8.87 6.10
C TRP A 69 6.54 -9.12 5.51
N LEU A 70 6.46 -9.65 4.27
CA LEU A 70 5.21 -10.00 3.58
C LEU A 70 4.94 -11.51 3.57
N ASP A 71 5.70 -12.34 4.28
CA ASP A 71 5.50 -13.79 4.31
C ASP A 71 4.09 -14.22 4.74
N ARG A 72 3.45 -13.44 5.61
CA ARG A 72 2.06 -13.67 6.03
C ARG A 72 1.03 -13.53 4.90
N VAL A 73 1.41 -12.81 3.84
CA VAL A 73 0.55 -12.56 2.68
C VAL A 73 0.58 -13.74 1.70
N ARG A 74 1.66 -14.52 1.71
CA ARG A 74 1.93 -15.61 0.76
C ARG A 74 0.73 -16.54 0.49
N PRO A 75 -0.06 -17.00 1.50
CA PRO A 75 -1.21 -17.89 1.25
C PRO A 75 -2.34 -17.27 0.43
N LEU A 76 -2.37 -15.94 0.28
CA LEU A 76 -3.42 -15.20 -0.44
C LEU A 76 -2.93 -14.64 -1.79
N VAL A 77 -1.69 -14.94 -2.17
CA VAL A 77 -1.15 -14.49 -3.45
C VAL A 77 -1.88 -15.19 -4.60
N ARG A 78 -2.54 -14.41 -5.46
CA ARG A 78 -3.25 -14.89 -6.65
C ARG A 78 -2.28 -15.35 -7.74
N LYS A 79 -1.21 -14.58 -7.95
CA LYS A 79 -0.16 -14.84 -8.94
C LYS A 79 1.14 -14.17 -8.50
N SER A 80 2.25 -14.80 -8.88
CA SER A 80 3.61 -14.27 -8.76
C SER A 80 4.26 -14.24 -10.13
N TRP A 81 4.84 -13.09 -10.50
CA TRP A 81 5.59 -12.91 -11.74
C TRP A 81 7.05 -12.67 -11.41
N HIS A 82 7.92 -13.55 -11.91
CA HIS A 82 9.37 -13.37 -11.83
C HIS A 82 9.90 -12.38 -12.89
N LYS A 83 9.04 -12.00 -13.84
CA LYS A 83 9.34 -11.03 -14.90
C LYS A 83 8.31 -9.92 -14.91
N TRP A 84 8.77 -8.71 -15.17
CA TRP A 84 7.88 -7.55 -15.39
C TRP A 84 8.47 -6.60 -16.41
N ALA A 85 7.64 -5.87 -17.09
CA ALA A 85 8.00 -5.00 -18.19
C ALA A 85 7.67 -3.53 -17.91
N VAL A 86 8.53 -2.63 -18.39
CA VAL A 86 8.26 -1.22 -18.65
C VAL A 86 8.41 -0.99 -20.15
N ILE A 87 7.35 -0.51 -20.78
CA ILE A 87 7.23 -0.38 -22.23
C ILE A 87 7.03 1.09 -22.59
N THR A 88 7.81 1.58 -23.53
CA THR A 88 7.69 2.91 -24.14
C THR A 88 7.52 2.76 -25.65
N GLU A 89 7.31 3.86 -26.38
CA GLU A 89 7.26 3.85 -27.85
C GLU A 89 8.57 3.30 -28.48
N HIS A 90 9.70 3.42 -27.76
CA HIS A 90 11.03 3.11 -28.31
C HIS A 90 11.68 1.86 -27.71
N ALA A 91 11.14 1.33 -26.62
CA ALA A 91 11.74 0.20 -25.92
C ALA A 91 10.71 -0.64 -25.17
N ASN A 92 10.92 -1.95 -25.18
CA ASN A 92 10.26 -2.90 -24.28
C ASN A 92 11.36 -3.50 -23.38
N THR A 93 11.41 -3.07 -22.14
CA THR A 93 12.41 -3.51 -21.18
C THR A 93 11.79 -4.49 -20.20
N VAL A 94 12.18 -5.75 -20.30
CA VAL A 94 11.79 -6.81 -19.37
C VAL A 94 12.87 -6.95 -18.30
N MET A 95 12.47 -6.84 -17.05
CA MET A 95 13.30 -7.10 -15.88
C MET A 95 12.88 -8.42 -15.24
N GLN A 96 13.77 -9.05 -14.50
CA GLN A 96 13.47 -10.29 -13.78
C GLN A 96 14.15 -10.35 -12.42
N SER A 97 13.50 -11.02 -11.47
CA SER A 97 14.04 -11.36 -10.15
C SER A 97 13.57 -12.73 -9.72
N ALA A 98 14.49 -13.51 -9.18
CA ALA A 98 14.18 -14.78 -8.52
C ALA A 98 13.71 -14.55 -7.08
N ASP A 99 14.33 -13.60 -6.39
CA ASP A 99 14.17 -13.37 -4.95
C ASP A 99 13.00 -12.44 -4.63
N HIS A 100 12.69 -11.51 -5.54
CA HIS A 100 11.65 -10.48 -5.35
C HIS A 100 10.61 -10.52 -6.48
N PRO A 101 9.85 -11.61 -6.66
CA PRO A 101 8.79 -11.65 -7.68
C PRO A 101 7.74 -10.56 -7.39
N TYR A 102 7.16 -10.00 -8.45
CA TYR A 102 5.98 -9.16 -8.32
C TYR A 102 4.76 -10.02 -8.03
N GLN A 103 3.96 -9.65 -7.04
CA GLN A 103 2.83 -10.44 -6.55
C GLN A 103 1.56 -9.62 -6.52
N ALA A 104 0.43 -10.28 -6.60
CA ALA A 104 -0.89 -9.66 -6.49
C ALA A 104 -1.80 -10.43 -5.55
N ILE A 105 -2.61 -9.69 -4.76
CA ILE A 105 -3.66 -10.22 -3.88
C ILE A 105 -4.95 -9.45 -4.07
N SER A 106 -6.09 -10.04 -3.68
CA SER A 106 -7.36 -9.34 -3.50
C SER A 106 -7.37 -8.60 -2.16
N ARG A 107 -7.74 -7.32 -2.20
CA ARG A 107 -7.98 -6.50 -1.00
C ARG A 107 -9.02 -7.15 -0.09
N HIS A 108 -10.14 -7.61 -0.64
CA HIS A 108 -11.21 -8.22 0.13
C HIS A 108 -10.75 -9.49 0.85
N GLN A 109 -10.02 -10.36 0.15
CA GLN A 109 -9.51 -11.60 0.76
C GLN A 109 -8.54 -11.31 1.90
N TRP A 110 -7.66 -10.31 1.75
CA TRP A 110 -6.77 -9.89 2.83
C TRP A 110 -7.53 -9.36 4.04
N LEU A 111 -8.47 -8.43 3.82
CA LEU A 111 -9.25 -7.82 4.91
C LEU A 111 -10.13 -8.87 5.60
N ALA A 112 -10.77 -9.76 4.87
CA ALA A 112 -11.57 -10.85 5.42
C ALA A 112 -10.73 -11.79 6.29
N LYS A 113 -9.54 -12.19 5.81
CA LYS A 113 -8.60 -13.03 6.56
C LYS A 113 -8.12 -12.37 7.84
N CYS A 114 -7.77 -11.08 7.77
CA CYS A 114 -7.34 -10.32 8.95
C CYS A 114 -8.48 -10.18 9.97
N ARG A 115 -9.71 -9.93 9.53
CA ARG A 115 -10.88 -9.84 10.39
C ARG A 115 -11.17 -11.18 11.08
N GLU A 116 -11.16 -12.28 10.33
CA GLU A 116 -11.32 -13.61 10.88
C GLU A 116 -10.32 -13.89 12.01
N GLN A 117 -9.04 -13.65 11.75
CA GLN A 117 -7.97 -13.82 12.74
C GLN A 117 -8.13 -12.89 13.95
N ALA A 118 -8.53 -11.63 13.73
CA ALA A 118 -8.79 -10.68 14.80
C ALA A 118 -9.90 -11.18 15.74
N VAL A 119 -11.03 -11.64 15.20
CA VAL A 119 -12.15 -12.20 15.99
C VAL A 119 -11.71 -13.44 16.76
N GLN A 120 -10.97 -14.34 16.12
CA GLN A 120 -10.43 -15.55 16.77
C GLN A 120 -9.48 -15.21 17.93
N ASN A 121 -8.78 -14.09 17.84
CA ASN A 121 -7.87 -13.60 18.88
C ASN A 121 -8.53 -12.64 19.90
N GLY A 122 -9.86 -12.56 19.93
CA GLY A 122 -10.62 -11.79 20.93
C GLY A 122 -10.72 -10.30 20.69
N VAL A 123 -10.39 -9.81 19.48
CA VAL A 123 -10.60 -8.39 19.12
C VAL A 123 -12.09 -8.09 19.00
N THR A 124 -12.54 -7.00 19.59
CA THR A 124 -13.93 -6.55 19.55
C THR A 124 -14.13 -5.44 18.52
N PHE A 125 -15.31 -5.42 17.90
CA PHE A 125 -15.69 -4.44 16.88
C PHE A 125 -16.89 -3.62 17.38
N HIS A 126 -16.85 -2.31 17.20
CA HIS A 126 -17.86 -1.37 17.67
C HIS A 126 -18.18 -0.33 16.60
N ASP A 127 -19.43 0.11 16.53
CA ASP A 127 -19.87 1.11 15.57
C ASP A 127 -19.39 2.54 15.92
N SER A 128 -19.05 2.79 17.19
CA SER A 128 -18.57 4.09 17.68
C SER A 128 -17.63 3.95 18.87
N LEU A 129 -16.89 5.00 19.19
CA LEU A 129 -16.03 5.05 20.40
C LEU A 129 -16.87 4.93 21.69
N ASP A 130 -18.04 5.54 21.73
CA ASP A 130 -18.93 5.49 22.89
C ASP A 130 -19.43 4.06 23.15
N ALA A 131 -19.73 3.31 22.09
CA ALA A 131 -20.16 1.92 22.19
C ALA A 131 -19.05 0.97 22.67
N ALA A 132 -17.80 1.37 22.59
CA ALA A 132 -16.66 0.57 23.05
C ALA A 132 -16.45 0.62 24.57
N HIS A 133 -17.08 1.55 25.28
CA HIS A 133 -16.97 1.72 26.74
C HIS A 133 -15.51 1.66 27.24
N LEU A 134 -14.61 2.40 26.59
CA LEU A 134 -13.18 2.38 26.86
C LEU A 134 -12.87 3.00 28.23
N ASP A 135 -11.85 2.47 28.89
CA ASP A 135 -11.27 3.08 30.07
C ASP A 135 -10.62 4.44 29.75
N ARG A 136 -10.51 5.31 30.78
CA ARG A 136 -9.96 6.67 30.61
C ARG A 136 -8.50 6.70 30.14
N ASP A 137 -7.75 5.64 30.37
CA ASP A 137 -6.34 5.47 30.02
C ASP A 137 -6.14 4.66 28.72
N ALA A 138 -7.22 4.32 28.03
CA ALA A 138 -7.16 3.63 26.74
C ALA A 138 -6.38 4.44 25.71
N GLU A 139 -5.46 3.77 25.01
CA GLU A 139 -4.73 4.38 23.90
C GLU A 139 -5.57 4.35 22.62
N ILE A 140 -5.78 5.51 22.00
CA ILE A 140 -6.55 5.63 20.77
C ILE A 140 -5.63 5.91 19.59
N PHE A 141 -5.74 5.09 18.53
CA PHE A 141 -5.07 5.27 17.25
C PHE A 141 -6.08 5.57 16.14
N ASP A 142 -5.65 6.31 15.14
CA ASP A 142 -6.47 6.70 14.00
C ASP A 142 -5.92 6.08 12.71
N SER A 143 -6.68 5.20 12.07
CA SER A 143 -6.35 4.58 10.79
C SER A 143 -7.13 5.17 9.60
N ARG A 144 -7.95 6.19 9.84
CA ARG A 144 -8.69 6.88 8.78
C ARG A 144 -7.70 7.49 7.77
N PRO A 145 -8.10 7.66 6.50
CA PRO A 145 -7.24 8.30 5.51
C PRO A 145 -6.76 9.68 5.98
N PRO A 146 -5.52 10.07 5.67
CA PRO A 146 -5.01 11.41 6.02
C PRO A 146 -5.83 12.50 5.32
N LYS A 147 -5.75 13.74 5.82
CA LYS A 147 -6.37 14.90 5.17
C LYS A 147 -5.61 15.23 3.89
N VAL A 148 -6.36 15.38 2.81
CA VAL A 148 -5.84 15.69 1.47
C VAL A 148 -6.32 17.09 1.09
N ALA A 149 -5.40 17.98 0.71
CA ALA A 149 -5.73 19.31 0.21
C ALA A 149 -6.22 19.24 -1.24
N ASP A 150 -6.93 20.26 -1.69
CA ASP A 150 -7.35 20.36 -3.08
C ASP A 150 -6.14 20.54 -4.02
N GLY A 151 -6.24 20.00 -5.23
CA GLY A 151 -5.23 20.17 -6.27
C GLY A 151 -3.94 19.36 -6.07
N VAL A 152 -3.89 18.42 -5.12
CA VAL A 152 -2.77 17.49 -4.99
C VAL A 152 -2.66 16.61 -6.23
N MET A 153 -1.47 16.07 -6.48
CA MET A 153 -1.29 15.03 -7.48
C MET A 153 -2.06 13.77 -7.05
N LEU A 154 -2.78 13.16 -7.98
CA LEU A 154 -3.52 11.92 -7.76
C LEU A 154 -2.98 10.84 -8.70
N GLN A 155 -2.89 9.61 -8.21
CA GLN A 155 -2.91 8.41 -9.03
C GLN A 155 -4.37 7.95 -9.10
N HIS A 156 -4.96 8.02 -10.27
CA HIS A 156 -6.34 7.59 -10.48
C HIS A 156 -6.42 6.63 -11.66
N PHE A 157 -7.34 5.69 -11.56
CA PHE A 157 -7.40 4.58 -12.50
C PHE A 157 -8.81 4.03 -12.68
N VAL A 158 -8.99 3.38 -13.83
CA VAL A 158 -10.07 2.42 -14.10
C VAL A 158 -9.41 1.12 -14.52
N GLY A 159 -9.88 0.01 -13.99
CA GLY A 159 -9.39 -1.33 -14.29
C GLY A 159 -10.52 -2.27 -14.70
N PHE A 160 -10.24 -3.12 -15.68
CA PHE A 160 -11.08 -4.23 -16.10
C PHE A 160 -10.35 -5.55 -15.85
N GLU A 161 -10.95 -6.42 -15.07
CA GLU A 161 -10.56 -7.82 -15.07
C GLU A 161 -11.32 -8.49 -16.20
N VAL A 162 -10.58 -9.00 -17.18
CA VAL A 162 -11.13 -9.53 -18.42
C VAL A 162 -10.85 -11.01 -18.57
N ARG A 163 -11.76 -11.71 -19.25
CA ARG A 163 -11.60 -13.09 -19.71
C ARG A 163 -11.67 -13.14 -21.22
N ALA A 164 -10.67 -13.71 -21.86
CA ALA A 164 -10.55 -13.83 -23.30
C ALA A 164 -10.30 -15.29 -23.73
N ALA A 165 -10.03 -15.52 -25.01
CA ALA A 165 -9.66 -16.83 -25.54
C ALA A 165 -8.34 -17.33 -24.96
N ALA A 166 -8.07 -18.64 -25.01
CA ALA A 166 -6.81 -19.22 -24.60
C ALA A 166 -5.65 -18.65 -25.42
N GLY A 167 -4.51 -18.38 -24.76
CA GLY A 167 -3.34 -17.83 -25.39
C GLY A 167 -3.40 -16.32 -25.68
N SER A 168 -4.43 -15.61 -25.15
CA SER A 168 -4.56 -14.15 -25.32
C SER A 168 -3.52 -13.36 -24.54
N PHE A 169 -3.01 -13.88 -23.42
CA PHE A 169 -2.06 -13.18 -22.56
C PHE A 169 -0.81 -14.03 -22.29
N ASP A 170 0.37 -13.39 -22.33
CA ASP A 170 1.59 -13.97 -21.75
C ASP A 170 1.53 -13.87 -20.22
N ASP A 171 1.17 -14.96 -19.56
CA ASP A 171 1.02 -14.99 -18.11
C ASP A 171 2.34 -15.12 -17.33
N SER A 172 3.46 -15.15 -18.03
CA SER A 172 4.81 -15.17 -17.43
C SER A 172 5.33 -13.79 -17.04
N THR A 173 4.76 -12.71 -17.59
CA THR A 173 5.29 -11.35 -17.49
C THR A 173 4.19 -10.35 -17.08
N ALA A 174 4.35 -9.67 -15.93
CA ALA A 174 3.51 -8.54 -15.57
C ALA A 174 3.94 -7.28 -16.33
N ILE A 175 3.02 -6.52 -16.91
CA ILE A 175 3.31 -5.21 -17.49
C ILE A 175 3.02 -4.16 -16.44
N LEU A 176 4.06 -3.57 -15.85
CA LEU A 176 3.91 -2.56 -14.81
C LEU A 176 3.57 -1.18 -15.39
N MET A 177 4.13 -0.85 -16.54
CA MET A 177 3.85 0.41 -17.22
C MET A 177 4.03 0.22 -18.73
N ASP A 178 2.95 0.36 -19.48
CA ASP A 178 2.99 0.51 -20.94
C ASP A 178 2.54 1.94 -21.29
N PHE A 179 3.49 2.77 -21.69
CA PHE A 179 3.26 4.18 -22.02
C PHE A 179 2.76 4.41 -23.44
N ARG A 180 2.47 3.37 -24.22
CA ARG A 180 1.94 3.49 -25.59
C ARG A 180 0.44 3.81 -25.58
N CYS A 181 0.08 4.86 -24.87
CA CYS A 181 -1.27 5.38 -24.74
C CYS A 181 -1.25 6.92 -24.71
N ASP A 182 -2.40 7.57 -24.75
CA ASP A 182 -2.53 9.02 -24.79
C ASP A 182 -1.95 9.70 -23.54
N GLN A 183 -0.89 10.52 -23.72
CA GLN A 183 -0.17 11.26 -22.67
C GLN A 183 -0.67 12.71 -22.50
N SER A 184 -1.74 13.12 -23.18
CA SER A 184 -2.15 14.54 -23.27
C SER A 184 -2.64 15.14 -21.94
N ARG A 185 -3.07 14.28 -20.98
CA ARG A 185 -3.69 14.71 -19.72
C ARG A 185 -2.80 14.53 -18.48
N GLY A 186 -1.64 13.92 -18.61
CA GLY A 186 -0.75 13.63 -17.49
C GLY A 186 0.21 12.49 -17.81
N MET A 187 0.89 11.96 -16.79
CA MET A 187 1.62 10.72 -16.91
C MET A 187 0.61 9.57 -16.95
N HIS A 188 0.44 8.95 -18.11
CA HIS A 188 -0.55 7.90 -18.34
C HIS A 188 0.09 6.61 -18.83
N PHE A 189 -0.33 5.46 -18.30
CA PHE A 189 0.17 4.15 -18.71
C PHE A 189 -0.91 3.07 -18.52
N ILE A 190 -0.76 1.98 -19.26
CA ILE A 190 -1.52 0.77 -19.05
C ILE A 190 -0.71 -0.19 -18.17
N TYR A 191 -1.36 -0.72 -17.17
CA TYR A 191 -0.89 -1.76 -16.29
C TYR A 191 -1.62 -3.04 -16.61
N CYS A 192 -0.90 -4.17 -16.77
CA CYS A 192 -1.51 -5.45 -17.08
C CYS A 192 -0.95 -6.56 -16.20
N LEU A 193 -1.82 -7.23 -15.47
CA LEU A 193 -1.51 -8.39 -14.65
C LEU A 193 -2.22 -9.63 -15.21
N PRO A 194 -1.54 -10.43 -16.03
CA PRO A 194 -2.12 -11.65 -16.57
C PRO A 194 -2.09 -12.76 -15.51
N PHE A 195 -3.25 -13.09 -14.97
CA PHE A 195 -3.40 -14.17 -13.97
C PHE A 195 -3.31 -15.56 -14.61
N SER A 196 -3.71 -15.67 -15.86
CA SER A 196 -3.58 -16.85 -16.72
C SER A 196 -3.40 -16.42 -18.19
N ASP A 197 -3.31 -17.37 -19.09
CA ASP A 197 -3.32 -17.12 -20.52
C ASP A 197 -4.66 -16.58 -21.05
N ARG A 198 -5.71 -16.54 -20.20
CA ARG A 198 -7.07 -16.09 -20.50
C ARG A 198 -7.55 -14.91 -19.65
N ASP A 199 -7.09 -14.83 -18.42
CA ASP A 199 -7.62 -13.88 -17.45
C ASP A 199 -6.53 -12.85 -17.10
N ALA A 200 -6.86 -11.56 -17.22
CA ALA A 200 -5.95 -10.48 -16.88
C ALA A 200 -6.69 -9.29 -16.27
N LEU A 201 -6.04 -8.58 -15.35
CA LEU A 201 -6.40 -7.21 -14.98
C LEU A 201 -5.70 -6.25 -15.93
N ILE A 202 -6.47 -5.42 -16.61
CA ILE A 202 -5.96 -4.31 -17.43
C ILE A 202 -6.42 -3.01 -16.78
N GLU A 203 -5.47 -2.18 -16.41
CA GLU A 203 -5.75 -0.92 -15.71
C GLU A 203 -5.15 0.24 -16.49
N SER A 204 -5.97 1.24 -16.77
CA SER A 204 -5.55 2.54 -17.29
C SER A 204 -5.32 3.46 -16.10
N THR A 205 -4.06 3.82 -15.85
CA THR A 205 -3.62 4.58 -14.68
C THR A 205 -3.01 5.89 -15.09
N MET A 206 -3.41 6.97 -14.42
CA MET A 206 -2.88 8.31 -14.68
C MET A 206 -2.44 9.02 -13.40
N PHE A 207 -1.33 9.76 -13.50
CA PHE A 207 -0.88 10.71 -12.49
C PHE A 207 -1.18 12.12 -12.99
N SER A 208 -2.16 12.77 -12.40
CA SER A 208 -2.49 14.18 -12.66
C SER A 208 -3.28 14.77 -11.48
N PRO A 209 -3.35 16.11 -11.35
CA PRO A 209 -4.17 16.76 -10.32
C PRO A 209 -5.69 16.61 -10.56
N GLN A 210 -6.10 16.31 -11.79
CA GLN A 210 -7.50 16.21 -12.18
C GLN A 210 -7.80 14.85 -12.80
N GLN A 211 -8.87 14.22 -12.34
CA GLN A 211 -9.37 12.99 -12.94
C GLN A 211 -9.96 13.27 -14.32
N ALA A 212 -9.65 12.40 -15.28
CA ALA A 212 -10.34 12.38 -16.57
C ALA A 212 -11.72 11.72 -16.43
N PRO A 213 -12.64 11.94 -17.38
CA PRO A 213 -13.90 11.18 -17.43
C PRO A 213 -13.64 9.67 -17.55
N PRO A 214 -14.46 8.79 -16.94
CA PRO A 214 -14.28 7.33 -17.00
C PRO A 214 -14.04 6.79 -18.40
N GLN A 215 -14.74 7.35 -19.39
CA GLN A 215 -14.64 6.96 -20.81
C GLN A 215 -13.23 7.12 -21.39
N PHE A 216 -12.43 8.05 -20.86
CA PHE A 216 -11.04 8.22 -21.27
C PHE A 216 -10.19 6.99 -20.94
N TYR A 217 -10.34 6.47 -19.71
CA TYR A 217 -9.62 5.29 -19.25
C TYR A 217 -10.13 4.02 -19.93
N GLU A 218 -11.45 3.87 -20.03
CA GLU A 218 -12.10 2.73 -20.68
C GLU A 218 -11.69 2.61 -22.14
N LYS A 219 -11.62 3.75 -22.83
CA LYS A 219 -11.12 3.81 -24.21
C LYS A 219 -9.66 3.38 -24.30
N ALA A 220 -8.82 3.84 -23.38
CA ALA A 220 -7.40 3.46 -23.38
C ALA A 220 -7.20 1.95 -23.15
N ILE A 221 -8.00 1.33 -22.25
CA ILE A 221 -8.02 -0.11 -22.07
C ILE A 221 -8.44 -0.84 -23.35
N SER A 222 -9.55 -0.43 -23.97
CA SER A 222 -10.08 -1.05 -25.19
C SER A 222 -9.09 -0.90 -26.37
N ASP A 223 -8.50 0.28 -26.53
CA ASP A 223 -7.47 0.53 -27.55
C ASP A 223 -6.23 -0.35 -27.33
N TRP A 224 -5.78 -0.50 -26.09
CA TRP A 224 -4.62 -1.33 -25.75
C TRP A 224 -4.92 -2.82 -26.01
N LEU A 225 -6.06 -3.32 -25.58
CA LEU A 225 -6.48 -4.70 -25.83
C LEU A 225 -6.56 -4.98 -27.33
N GLY A 226 -7.24 -4.16 -28.10
CA GLY A 226 -7.45 -4.38 -29.53
C GLY A 226 -6.19 -4.14 -30.38
N LYS A 227 -5.44 -3.05 -30.14
CA LYS A 227 -4.35 -2.61 -31.01
C LYS A 227 -2.99 -3.16 -30.62
N ILE A 228 -2.77 -3.40 -29.31
CA ILE A 228 -1.47 -3.79 -28.77
C ILE A 228 -1.44 -5.27 -28.40
N ALA A 229 -2.48 -5.75 -27.68
CA ALA A 229 -2.56 -7.15 -27.26
C ALA A 229 -3.26 -8.05 -28.30
N ASN A 230 -3.86 -7.49 -29.35
CA ASN A 230 -4.65 -8.23 -30.36
C ASN A 230 -5.84 -9.01 -29.76
N VAL A 231 -6.41 -8.54 -28.66
CA VAL A 231 -7.56 -9.14 -27.98
C VAL A 231 -8.80 -8.30 -28.28
N THR A 232 -9.64 -8.77 -29.19
CA THR A 232 -10.85 -8.06 -29.64
C THR A 232 -12.14 -8.65 -29.07
N ASP A 233 -12.10 -9.89 -28.59
CA ASP A 233 -13.24 -10.59 -28.01
C ASP A 233 -12.89 -10.98 -26.56
N PHE A 234 -13.60 -10.38 -25.61
CA PHE A 234 -13.40 -10.59 -24.18
C PHE A 234 -14.64 -10.22 -23.37
N ASP A 235 -14.83 -10.89 -22.25
CA ASP A 235 -15.80 -10.56 -21.22
C ASP A 235 -15.16 -9.75 -20.10
N ILE A 236 -15.83 -8.70 -19.63
CA ILE A 236 -15.41 -7.99 -18.41
C ILE A 236 -16.04 -8.70 -17.22
N THR A 237 -15.21 -9.36 -16.43
CA THR A 237 -15.65 -10.13 -15.25
C THR A 237 -15.73 -9.27 -14.00
N ARG A 238 -14.90 -8.20 -13.91
CA ARG A 238 -14.89 -7.27 -12.78
C ARG A 238 -14.41 -5.89 -13.25
N ARG A 239 -14.89 -4.86 -12.57
CA ARG A 239 -14.43 -3.48 -12.73
C ARG A 239 -13.88 -2.96 -11.42
N GLU A 240 -12.83 -2.17 -11.48
CA GLU A 240 -12.34 -1.43 -10.34
C GLU A 240 -12.00 0.01 -10.73
N THR A 241 -12.11 0.91 -9.78
CA THR A 241 -11.75 2.32 -9.94
C THR A 241 -11.15 2.83 -8.64
N GLY A 242 -10.17 3.69 -8.73
CA GLY A 242 -9.57 4.25 -7.55
C GLY A 242 -8.94 5.62 -7.79
N SER A 243 -8.74 6.33 -6.70
CA SER A 243 -8.00 7.59 -6.68
C SER A 243 -7.16 7.62 -5.40
N ILE A 244 -5.86 7.67 -5.56
CA ILE A 244 -4.88 7.64 -4.50
C ILE A 244 -4.15 8.98 -4.50
N PRO A 245 -4.21 9.77 -3.42
CA PRO A 245 -3.46 11.00 -3.34
C PRO A 245 -1.96 10.73 -3.27
N LEU A 246 -1.18 11.49 -4.04
CA LEU A 246 0.28 11.44 -4.06
C LEU A 246 0.84 12.70 -3.42
N GLY A 247 1.71 12.53 -2.43
CA GLY A 247 2.30 13.66 -1.70
C GLY A 247 2.47 13.40 -0.22
N PHE A 248 2.59 14.48 0.52
CA PHE A 248 2.78 14.50 1.97
C PHE A 248 1.50 15.06 2.61
N PHE A 249 0.93 14.34 3.55
CA PHE A 249 -0.38 14.66 4.09
C PHE A 249 -0.34 14.86 5.60
N ALA A 250 -1.19 15.76 6.09
CA ALA A 250 -1.45 15.91 7.51
C ALA A 250 -2.28 14.71 8.03
N ARG A 251 -2.11 14.39 9.30
CA ARG A 251 -2.95 13.38 9.96
C ARG A 251 -4.43 13.78 9.88
N HIS A 252 -5.30 12.78 9.83
CA HIS A 252 -6.75 12.99 9.84
C HIS A 252 -7.19 13.81 11.07
N ASP A 253 -6.63 13.43 12.21
CA ASP A 253 -6.77 14.15 13.48
C ASP A 253 -5.37 14.35 14.07
N SER A 254 -4.99 15.62 14.35
CA SER A 254 -3.67 15.95 14.90
C SER A 254 -3.51 15.49 16.35
N GLU A 255 -4.60 15.40 17.10
CA GLU A 255 -4.59 15.00 18.52
C GLU A 255 -4.42 13.50 18.69
N LEU A 256 -4.79 12.69 17.69
CA LEU A 256 -4.71 11.24 17.76
C LEU A 256 -3.41 10.71 17.14
N ARG A 257 -2.91 9.62 17.69
CA ARG A 257 -1.79 8.90 17.09
C ARG A 257 -2.24 8.12 15.85
N GLY A 258 -1.56 8.31 14.73
CA GLY A 258 -1.89 7.63 13.48
C GLY A 258 -1.35 6.21 13.39
N ILE A 259 -1.99 5.39 12.53
CA ILE A 259 -1.50 4.11 12.03
C ILE A 259 -1.74 4.03 10.52
N GLY A 260 -0.91 3.30 9.79
CA GLY A 260 -1.05 3.12 8.35
C GLY A 260 -0.78 4.40 7.57
N GLY A 261 -1.63 4.72 6.61
CA GLY A 261 -1.53 5.94 5.80
C GLY A 261 -1.52 7.20 6.65
N ASN A 262 -2.31 7.22 7.73
CA ASN A 262 -2.38 8.32 8.69
C ASN A 262 -1.11 8.47 9.57
N ALA A 263 -0.16 7.52 9.48
CA ALA A 263 1.18 7.60 10.07
C ALA A 263 2.28 7.54 9.00
N GLY A 264 1.99 7.98 7.78
CA GLY A 264 2.94 8.11 6.69
C GLY A 264 3.40 6.80 6.06
N ALA A 265 2.55 5.75 6.04
CA ALA A 265 2.87 4.49 5.38
C ALA A 265 2.60 4.52 3.87
N ILE A 266 1.86 5.50 3.34
CA ILE A 266 1.67 5.66 1.89
C ILE A 266 2.97 6.22 1.30
N ARG A 267 3.49 5.60 0.23
CA ARG A 267 4.65 6.14 -0.49
C ARG A 267 4.25 7.37 -1.29
N PRO A 268 4.81 8.55 -1.03
CA PRO A 268 4.34 9.80 -1.65
C PRO A 268 4.37 9.80 -3.18
N SER A 269 5.35 9.16 -3.80
CA SER A 269 5.57 9.20 -5.25
C SER A 269 4.83 8.13 -6.06
N SER A 270 4.32 7.07 -5.40
CA SER A 270 3.71 5.93 -6.09
C SER A 270 2.36 5.50 -5.52
N GLY A 271 1.93 6.08 -4.39
CA GLY A 271 0.71 5.66 -3.72
C GLY A 271 0.76 4.24 -3.11
N TYR A 272 1.87 3.52 -3.23
CA TYR A 272 2.00 2.20 -2.62
C TYR A 272 1.84 2.29 -1.11
N ALA A 273 0.86 1.54 -0.59
CA ALA A 273 0.51 1.57 0.81
C ALA A 273 0.57 0.18 1.46
N PHE A 274 0.04 -0.85 0.82
CA PHE A 274 -0.15 -2.18 1.41
C PHE A 274 1.14 -2.74 2.03
N ALA A 275 2.20 -2.90 1.22
CA ALA A 275 3.48 -3.46 1.68
C ALA A 275 4.12 -2.59 2.77
N PHE A 276 4.01 -1.28 2.67
CA PHE A 276 4.57 -0.35 3.67
C PHE A 276 3.77 -0.32 4.97
N ILE A 277 2.46 -0.56 4.93
CA ILE A 277 1.63 -0.76 6.13
C ILE A 277 2.08 -2.02 6.87
N GLN A 278 2.29 -3.14 6.16
CA GLN A 278 2.80 -4.37 6.77
C GLN A 278 4.17 -4.15 7.43
N LYS A 279 5.09 -3.47 6.72
CA LYS A 279 6.40 -3.11 7.24
C LYS A 279 6.35 -2.21 8.48
N GLN A 280 5.43 -1.24 8.49
CA GLN A 280 5.20 -0.35 9.64
C GLN A 280 4.73 -1.13 10.87
N ILE A 281 3.75 -2.02 10.70
CA ILE A 281 3.20 -2.87 11.75
C ILE A 281 4.29 -3.81 12.28
N ASP A 282 5.04 -4.45 11.40
CA ASP A 282 6.12 -5.35 11.78
C ASP A 282 7.17 -4.65 12.65
N ARG A 283 7.62 -3.46 12.25
CA ARG A 283 8.54 -2.64 13.05
C ARG A 283 7.96 -2.24 14.41
N ALA A 284 6.68 -1.88 14.46
CA ALA A 284 6.03 -1.52 15.73
C ALA A 284 5.98 -2.72 16.69
N LEU A 285 5.62 -3.91 16.19
CA LEU A 285 5.56 -5.14 17.00
C LEU A 285 6.95 -5.62 17.44
N ILE A 286 7.98 -5.50 16.60
CA ILE A 286 9.37 -5.73 17.01
C ILE A 286 9.75 -4.78 18.14
N GLY A 287 9.34 -3.51 18.07
CA GLY A 287 9.54 -2.55 19.15
C GLY A 287 8.88 -2.97 20.46
N VAL A 288 7.63 -3.42 20.39
CA VAL A 288 6.88 -3.91 21.58
C VAL A 288 7.56 -5.13 22.19
N LYS A 289 8.00 -6.10 21.37
CA LYS A 289 8.77 -7.27 21.85
C LYS A 289 10.09 -6.87 22.54
N ALA A 290 10.64 -5.72 22.16
CA ALA A 290 11.83 -5.13 22.81
C ALA A 290 11.48 -4.21 24.01
N GLY A 291 10.26 -4.27 24.55
CA GLY A 291 9.80 -3.50 25.71
C GLY A 291 9.47 -2.03 25.44
N LYS A 292 9.37 -1.61 24.16
CA LYS A 292 8.99 -0.24 23.80
C LYS A 292 7.45 -0.10 23.74
N PRO A 293 6.92 1.10 24.00
CA PRO A 293 5.48 1.35 23.78
C PRO A 293 5.10 1.16 22.31
N LEU A 294 3.84 0.77 22.06
CA LEU A 294 3.31 0.66 20.70
C LEU A 294 3.35 2.04 20.03
N HIS A 295 4.06 2.13 18.92
CA HIS A 295 4.21 3.38 18.18
C HIS A 295 4.43 3.11 16.68
N PHE A 296 3.72 3.88 15.84
CA PHE A 296 3.81 3.76 14.39
C PHE A 296 4.53 4.97 13.81
N THR A 297 5.66 4.71 13.16
CA THR A 297 6.44 5.73 12.45
C THR A 297 6.38 5.46 10.95
N THR A 298 6.65 6.49 10.14
CA THR A 298 6.78 6.28 8.70
C THR A 298 7.81 5.17 8.40
N PRO A 299 7.47 4.20 7.54
CA PRO A 299 8.40 3.13 7.15
C PRO A 299 9.45 3.60 6.14
N HIS A 300 9.32 4.83 5.62
CA HIS A 300 10.19 5.40 4.60
C HIS A 300 11.41 6.10 5.21
N ARG A 301 12.55 6.02 4.53
CA ARG A 301 13.76 6.77 4.92
C ARG A 301 13.65 8.22 4.45
N LYS A 302 14.22 9.16 5.19
CA LYS A 302 14.20 10.60 4.84
C LYS A 302 14.71 10.88 3.42
N ILE A 303 15.74 10.15 2.99
CA ILE A 303 16.30 10.29 1.63
C ILE A 303 15.29 9.85 0.56
N ASP A 304 14.52 8.79 0.80
CA ASP A 304 13.50 8.33 -0.13
C ASP A 304 12.36 9.34 -0.24
N LEU A 305 11.92 9.91 0.89
CA LEU A 305 10.91 10.97 0.92
C LEU A 305 11.37 12.24 0.20
N TRP A 306 12.65 12.59 0.32
CA TRP A 306 13.24 13.70 -0.42
C TRP A 306 13.26 13.42 -1.94
N MET A 307 13.65 12.21 -2.37
CA MET A 307 13.60 11.81 -3.77
C MET A 307 12.17 11.82 -4.32
N ASP A 308 11.19 11.36 -3.53
CA ASP A 308 9.77 11.38 -3.90
C ASP A 308 9.26 12.81 -4.13
N ARG A 309 9.64 13.76 -3.28
CA ARG A 309 9.27 15.18 -3.44
C ARG A 309 9.76 15.74 -4.76
N ILE A 310 11.03 15.49 -5.09
CA ILE A 310 11.61 15.96 -6.35
C ILE A 310 10.90 15.29 -7.54
N PHE A 311 10.68 13.98 -7.48
CA PHE A 311 9.98 13.25 -8.53
C PHE A 311 8.57 13.81 -8.78
N LEU A 312 7.79 14.00 -7.71
CA LEU A 312 6.44 14.58 -7.83
C LEU A 312 6.47 15.98 -8.44
N SER A 313 7.45 16.82 -8.05
CA SER A 313 7.65 18.13 -8.68
C SER A 313 7.94 18.01 -10.18
N VAL A 314 8.79 17.05 -10.59
CA VAL A 314 9.08 16.80 -12.01
C VAL A 314 7.82 16.37 -12.77
N ILE A 315 7.08 15.37 -12.26
CA ILE A 315 5.89 14.85 -12.95
C ILE A 315 4.77 15.90 -13.00
N ARG A 316 4.60 16.70 -11.95
CA ARG A 316 3.59 17.76 -11.92
C ARG A 316 3.79 18.79 -13.05
N HIS A 317 5.04 19.17 -13.32
CA HIS A 317 5.36 20.21 -14.29
C HIS A 317 5.70 19.69 -15.69
N GLN A 318 6.15 18.47 -15.80
CA GLN A 318 6.60 17.84 -17.06
C GLN A 318 6.17 16.35 -17.10
N PRO A 319 4.84 16.05 -17.07
CA PRO A 319 4.37 14.65 -17.04
C PRO A 319 4.83 13.84 -18.26
N GLN A 320 4.99 14.50 -19.42
CA GLN A 320 5.41 13.89 -20.68
C GLN A 320 6.82 13.27 -20.62
N ILE A 321 7.62 13.54 -19.58
CA ILE A 321 8.95 12.96 -19.43
C ILE A 321 8.92 11.59 -18.72
N ALA A 322 7.78 11.20 -18.15
CA ALA A 322 7.65 9.97 -17.40
C ALA A 322 8.10 8.70 -18.16
N PRO A 323 7.72 8.50 -19.44
CA PRO A 323 8.20 7.34 -20.21
C PRO A 323 9.73 7.26 -20.28
N LYS A 324 10.40 8.43 -20.42
CA LYS A 324 11.86 8.50 -20.45
C LYS A 324 12.48 8.19 -19.08
N ILE A 325 11.86 8.63 -17.98
CA ILE A 325 12.33 8.36 -16.62
C ILE A 325 12.25 6.86 -16.33
N PHE A 326 11.07 6.27 -16.50
CA PHE A 326 10.85 4.85 -16.18
C PHE A 326 11.57 3.91 -17.14
N GLY A 327 11.62 4.23 -18.43
CA GLY A 327 12.41 3.48 -19.41
C GLY A 327 13.90 3.50 -19.09
N ALA A 328 14.45 4.65 -18.66
CA ALA A 328 15.86 4.76 -18.27
C ALA A 328 16.15 3.99 -16.96
N MET A 329 15.24 4.01 -15.99
CA MET A 329 15.36 3.18 -14.79
C MET A 329 15.35 1.70 -15.16
N ALA A 330 14.35 1.25 -15.92
CA ALA A 330 14.21 -0.15 -16.31
C ALA A 330 15.42 -0.68 -17.07
N SER A 331 16.02 0.12 -17.97
CA SER A 331 17.17 -0.28 -18.78
C SER A 331 18.49 -0.34 -18.01
N ARG A 332 18.60 0.34 -16.85
CA ARG A 332 19.86 0.45 -16.09
C ARG A 332 19.87 -0.33 -14.78
N LEU A 333 18.70 -0.70 -14.25
CA LEU A 333 18.58 -1.47 -13.02
C LEU A 333 18.35 -2.95 -13.35
N SER A 334 18.90 -3.85 -12.54
CA SER A 334 18.44 -5.24 -12.52
C SER A 334 17.02 -5.32 -11.95
N GLY A 335 16.34 -6.48 -12.11
CA GLY A 335 15.05 -6.69 -11.50
C GLY A 335 15.10 -6.55 -9.98
N ASP A 336 16.09 -7.13 -9.32
CA ASP A 336 16.27 -7.01 -7.87
C ASP A 336 16.46 -5.56 -7.43
N GLU A 337 17.30 -4.80 -8.14
CA GLU A 337 17.55 -3.40 -7.85
C GLU A 337 16.26 -2.56 -8.01
N PHE A 338 15.46 -2.83 -9.04
CA PHE A 338 14.20 -2.17 -9.29
C PHE A 338 13.19 -2.48 -8.18
N ALA A 339 13.03 -3.76 -7.83
CA ALA A 339 12.16 -4.22 -6.74
C ALA A 339 12.57 -3.62 -5.40
N MET A 340 13.86 -3.68 -5.03
CA MET A 340 14.39 -3.13 -3.79
C MET A 340 14.22 -1.60 -3.70
N PHE A 341 14.43 -0.87 -4.80
CA PHE A 341 14.24 0.57 -4.83
C PHE A 341 12.77 0.95 -4.57
N LEU A 342 11.84 0.33 -5.26
CA LEU A 342 10.41 0.63 -5.12
C LEU A 342 9.81 0.13 -3.80
N SER A 343 10.40 -0.92 -3.21
CA SER A 343 10.02 -1.42 -1.87
C SER A 343 10.69 -0.67 -0.71
N GLY A 344 11.51 0.37 -1.00
CA GLY A 344 12.17 1.19 0.02
C GLY A 344 13.35 0.50 0.73
N GLU A 345 13.96 -0.53 0.10
CA GLU A 345 15.12 -1.28 0.61
C GLU A 345 16.43 -0.92 -0.11
N ALA A 346 16.40 0.13 -0.94
CA ALA A 346 17.59 0.56 -1.65
C ALA A 346 18.74 0.91 -0.70
N THR A 347 19.95 0.47 -1.05
CA THR A 347 21.20 0.95 -0.45
C THR A 347 21.52 2.36 -0.94
N MET A 348 22.49 3.06 -0.34
CA MET A 348 22.93 4.37 -0.84
C MET A 348 23.52 4.26 -2.25
N GLY A 349 24.26 3.19 -2.53
CA GLY A 349 24.80 2.93 -3.89
C GLY A 349 23.70 2.76 -4.93
N LEU A 350 22.63 2.01 -4.60
CA LEU A 350 21.48 1.85 -5.48
C LEU A 350 20.74 3.18 -5.72
N ARG A 351 20.54 4.00 -4.68
CA ARG A 351 19.94 5.34 -4.85
C ARG A 351 20.76 6.21 -5.79
N LEU A 352 22.08 6.21 -5.64
CA LEU A 352 22.97 6.94 -6.56
C LEU A 352 22.85 6.40 -7.99
N LYS A 353 22.81 5.08 -8.16
CA LYS A 353 22.59 4.44 -9.47
C LYS A 353 21.28 4.89 -10.11
N VAL A 354 20.19 4.96 -9.33
CA VAL A 354 18.87 5.46 -9.79
C VAL A 354 18.98 6.92 -10.21
N ILE A 355 19.59 7.80 -9.39
CA ILE A 355 19.77 9.21 -9.72
C ILE A 355 20.54 9.39 -11.04
N LEU A 356 21.62 8.63 -11.23
CA LEU A 356 22.42 8.67 -12.46
C LEU A 356 21.74 8.01 -13.67
N ALA A 357 20.76 7.15 -13.44
CA ALA A 357 19.96 6.54 -14.50
C ALA A 357 18.99 7.54 -15.14
N MET A 358 18.44 8.45 -14.34
CA MET A 358 17.38 9.34 -14.78
C MET A 358 17.91 10.55 -15.57
N PRO A 359 17.08 11.22 -16.40
CA PRO A 359 17.45 12.44 -17.10
C PRO A 359 17.69 13.57 -16.08
N ILE A 360 18.93 14.05 -15.96
CA ILE A 360 19.39 14.93 -14.87
C ILE A 360 18.69 16.30 -14.88
N TRP A 361 18.51 16.94 -16.05
CA TRP A 361 18.06 18.31 -16.15
C TRP A 361 16.69 18.62 -15.54
N PRO A 362 15.63 17.80 -15.73
CA PRO A 362 14.35 18.01 -15.07
C PRO A 362 14.43 17.97 -13.54
N PHE A 363 15.25 17.06 -13.01
CA PHE A 363 15.45 16.91 -11.57
C PHE A 363 16.25 18.06 -10.97
N LEU A 364 17.30 18.53 -11.64
CA LEU A 364 18.04 19.74 -11.21
C LEU A 364 17.14 20.97 -11.19
N ARG A 365 16.30 21.16 -12.20
CA ARG A 365 15.34 22.27 -12.22
C ARG A 365 14.33 22.17 -11.07
N ALA A 366 13.88 20.97 -10.72
CA ALA A 366 12.95 20.75 -9.63
C ALA A 366 13.57 21.06 -8.26
N LEU A 367 14.88 20.85 -8.07
CA LEU A 367 15.61 21.19 -6.84
C LEU A 367 15.62 22.69 -6.52
N PHE A 368 15.59 23.55 -7.53
CA PHE A 368 15.67 25.00 -7.38
C PHE A 368 14.29 25.69 -7.47
N ARG A 369 13.20 24.94 -7.58
CA ARG A 369 11.86 25.51 -7.54
C ARG A 369 11.43 25.74 -6.10
N PRO A 370 10.89 26.94 -5.79
CA PRO A 370 10.35 27.20 -4.47
C PRO A 370 9.17 26.24 -4.18
N GLU A 371 9.05 25.80 -2.93
CA GLU A 371 7.95 24.97 -2.45
C GLU A 371 6.63 25.77 -2.35
N SER A 372 6.18 26.42 -3.40
CA SER A 372 4.90 27.13 -3.40
C SER A 372 3.68 26.20 -3.39
N ASP A 373 3.91 24.88 -3.44
CA ASP A 373 2.89 23.85 -3.58
C ASP A 373 2.97 22.74 -2.51
N ALA A 374 3.58 23.03 -1.37
CA ALA A 374 3.41 22.18 -0.20
C ALA A 374 2.13 22.61 0.55
N PRO A 375 1.16 21.71 0.80
CA PRO A 375 0.06 22.01 1.71
C PRO A 375 0.55 22.18 3.14
#